data_2b54859b29a2f139833df304b7600ec5
#
_entry.id   2b54859b29a2f139833df304b7600ec5
#
_cell.length_a   1.000
_cell.length_b   1.000
_cell.length_c   1.000
_cell.angle_alpha   90.00
_cell.angle_beta   90.00
_cell.angle_gamma   90.00
#
_symmetry.space_group_name_H-M   'P 1'
#
loop_
_entity.id
_entity.type
_entity.pdbx_description
1 polymer ?
#
loop_
_entity_poly.entity_id
_entity_poly.type
_entity_poly.pdbx_seq_one_letter_code
_entity_poly.pdbx_strand_id
1 'polypeptide(L)'
;MKTKNITSTILIICLCISMCAVSCTDRTNSEETGEIVPDPITMNTDFPLPDSLPDGEGERVKVILLLGQSNATGCSITEYLKNNIEASEFERYSNGFPSVLINYCLDDHNATSNGEFWKVDLTCGAANGFFGPEVGMADVLSSAYPDEKIIILKYTMSGYTLHYHWLSGGERGAIYNAFLKFAETYMNYLIGKNYDAKIGAICWMQGESDTTEFKAAHYYDNQTAFVSYLRSDLSKYAENGGIYFIDAGISNSPYCEPSYPEINEAKKLFSEQSPMNIYFSTIDAGLTVHKEPEGDPDWGHYDSLSGLKLGHLFGQYIIQSYDSRGE
;
A
#
# COMPACT_ATOMS: atom_id res chain seq x y z
N MET A 1 -20.63 32.44 -30.54
CA MET A 1 -20.55 32.41 -29.09
C MET A 1 -21.42 31.26 -28.58
N LYS A 2 -20.83 30.15 -28.20
CA LYS A 2 -21.51 29.04 -27.52
C LYS A 2 -20.68 28.75 -26.27
N THR A 3 -21.17 29.18 -25.14
CA THR A 3 -20.69 28.84 -23.79
C THR A 3 -20.90 27.35 -23.57
N LYS A 4 -19.83 26.60 -23.43
CA LYS A 4 -19.87 25.20 -22.93
C LYS A 4 -19.81 25.22 -21.42
N ASN A 5 -20.84 24.68 -20.82
CA ASN A 5 -20.95 24.46 -19.37
C ASN A 5 -19.84 23.48 -18.88
N ILE A 6 -18.97 24.00 -18.04
CA ILE A 6 -18.03 23.22 -17.21
C ILE A 6 -18.74 23.03 -15.86
N THR A 7 -19.57 21.99 -15.74
CA THR A 7 -20.26 21.65 -14.50
C THR A 7 -20.46 20.14 -14.39
N SER A 8 -19.39 19.36 -14.42
CA SER A 8 -19.52 17.92 -14.17
C SER A 8 -18.31 17.26 -13.48
N THR A 9 -17.28 18.00 -13.11
CA THR A 9 -16.03 17.38 -12.59
C THR A 9 -15.85 17.57 -11.08
N ILE A 10 -16.66 18.38 -10.41
CA ILE A 10 -16.48 18.70 -8.97
C ILE A 10 -17.17 17.71 -8.03
N LEU A 11 -17.99 16.78 -8.54
CA LEU A 11 -18.81 15.92 -7.68
C LEU A 11 -18.15 14.60 -7.25
N ILE A 12 -16.96 14.29 -7.75
CA ILE A 12 -16.30 13.00 -7.45
C ILE A 12 -15.30 13.11 -6.28
N ILE A 13 -14.76 14.30 -6.01
CA ILE A 13 -13.77 14.51 -4.92
C ILE A 13 -14.41 14.38 -3.54
N CYS A 14 -15.70 14.67 -3.39
CA CYS A 14 -16.42 14.51 -2.10
C CYS A 14 -16.74 13.06 -1.70
N LEU A 15 -16.60 12.06 -2.61
CA LEU A 15 -17.01 10.69 -2.26
C LEU A 15 -15.97 9.92 -1.44
N CYS A 16 -14.69 10.24 -1.56
CA CYS A 16 -13.66 9.59 -0.74
C CYS A 16 -13.65 10.08 0.72
N ILE A 17 -14.11 11.30 0.96
CA ILE A 17 -14.19 11.89 2.32
C ILE A 17 -15.48 11.47 3.06
N SER A 18 -16.55 11.13 2.34
CA SER A 18 -17.84 10.82 2.97
C SER A 18 -18.04 9.35 3.38
N MET A 19 -17.13 8.43 3.03
CA MET A 19 -17.21 7.05 3.52
C MET A 19 -16.60 6.84 4.92
N CYS A 20 -15.89 7.81 5.48
CA CYS A 20 -15.47 7.77 6.90
C CYS A 20 -16.56 8.13 7.90
N ALA A 21 -17.76 8.49 7.46
CA ALA A 21 -18.91 8.72 8.33
C ALA A 21 -19.79 7.47 8.43
N VAL A 22 -19.20 6.33 8.82
CA VAL A 22 -20.00 5.18 9.27
C VAL A 22 -20.57 5.50 10.63
N SER A 23 -21.88 5.56 10.66
CA SER A 23 -22.83 5.48 11.77
C SER A 23 -22.20 5.27 13.16
N CYS A 24 -22.18 6.35 13.95
CA CYS A 24 -21.98 6.27 15.39
C CYS A 24 -23.24 5.74 16.05
N THR A 25 -23.29 4.44 16.35
CA THR A 25 -24.19 3.89 17.36
C THR A 25 -23.41 2.88 18.18
N ASP A 26 -23.42 3.12 19.48
CA ASP A 26 -22.82 2.35 20.59
C ASP A 26 -21.28 2.35 20.66
N ARG A 27 -20.76 3.33 21.40
CA ARG A 27 -19.37 3.46 21.79
C ARG A 27 -19.16 2.92 23.20
N THR A 28 -18.37 1.87 23.34
CA THR A 28 -17.86 1.49 24.67
C THR A 28 -16.62 2.32 24.97
N ASN A 29 -16.69 3.23 25.94
CA ASN A 29 -15.50 3.89 26.48
C ASN A 29 -14.70 2.89 27.31
N SER A 30 -13.40 2.73 27.04
CA SER A 30 -12.51 2.17 28.04
C SER A 30 -12.33 3.22 29.15
N GLU A 31 -12.75 2.92 30.37
CA GLU A 31 -12.74 3.89 31.49
C GLU A 31 -11.31 4.39 31.87
N GLU A 32 -10.23 3.74 31.38
CA GLU A 32 -8.84 4.07 31.75
C GLU A 32 -8.12 5.04 30.81
N THR A 33 -8.48 5.14 29.54
CA THR A 33 -7.68 5.91 28.56
C THR A 33 -8.45 7.02 27.86
N GLY A 34 -9.79 7.05 27.97
CA GLY A 34 -10.64 7.97 27.19
C GLY A 34 -10.62 7.69 25.67
N GLU A 35 -9.95 6.65 25.21
CA GLU A 35 -9.86 6.26 23.80
C GLU A 35 -11.15 5.58 23.36
N ILE A 36 -11.62 5.92 22.18
CA ILE A 36 -12.80 5.30 21.58
C ILE A 36 -12.35 4.04 20.84
N VAL A 37 -12.71 2.88 21.37
CA VAL A 37 -12.52 1.61 20.68
C VAL A 37 -13.58 1.49 19.58
N PRO A 38 -13.18 1.33 18.30
CA PRO A 38 -14.14 1.17 17.22
C PRO A 38 -14.86 -0.18 17.30
N ASP A 39 -16.06 -0.23 16.73
CA ASP A 39 -16.81 -1.48 16.60
C ASP A 39 -16.02 -2.51 15.79
N PRO A 40 -16.17 -3.81 16.08
CA PRO A 40 -15.57 -4.87 15.28
C PRO A 40 -16.03 -4.81 13.83
N ILE A 41 -15.08 -4.93 12.90
CA ILE A 41 -15.37 -4.97 11.46
C ILE A 41 -15.37 -6.40 10.94
N THR A 42 -16.13 -6.64 9.88
CA THR A 42 -16.12 -7.90 9.13
C THR A 42 -15.60 -7.62 7.73
N MET A 43 -14.67 -8.45 7.25
CA MET A 43 -14.04 -8.31 5.95
C MET A 43 -14.58 -9.35 4.97
N ASN A 44 -14.70 -8.94 3.71
CA ASN A 44 -14.97 -9.90 2.63
C ASN A 44 -13.69 -10.69 2.30
N THR A 45 -13.77 -12.01 2.36
CA THR A 45 -12.64 -12.92 2.10
C THR A 45 -12.87 -13.81 0.88
N ASP A 46 -13.78 -13.44 0.00
CA ASP A 46 -14.04 -14.14 -1.27
C ASP A 46 -13.11 -13.57 -2.35
N PHE A 47 -12.01 -14.27 -2.63
CA PHE A 47 -11.02 -13.89 -3.61
C PHE A 47 -11.09 -14.81 -4.82
N PRO A 48 -11.64 -14.35 -5.97
CA PRO A 48 -11.77 -15.17 -7.16
C PRO A 48 -10.39 -15.54 -7.72
N LEU A 49 -10.29 -16.74 -8.29
CA LEU A 49 -9.07 -17.18 -8.96
C LEU A 49 -9.08 -16.73 -10.42
N PRO A 50 -7.93 -16.34 -10.98
CA PRO A 50 -7.85 -15.96 -12.39
C PRO A 50 -7.94 -17.17 -13.31
N ASP A 51 -8.49 -16.95 -14.51
CA ASP A 51 -8.59 -17.98 -15.55
C ASP A 51 -7.40 -17.92 -16.53
N SER A 52 -6.69 -16.79 -16.60
CA SER A 52 -5.86 -16.43 -17.75
C SER A 52 -4.35 -16.62 -17.57
N LEU A 53 -3.86 -16.89 -16.36
CA LEU A 53 -2.42 -17.05 -16.18
C LEU A 53 -1.95 -18.41 -16.73
N PRO A 54 -0.96 -18.45 -17.66
CA PRO A 54 -0.44 -19.69 -18.23
C PRO A 54 0.26 -20.56 -17.17
N ASP A 55 0.62 -21.80 -17.55
CA ASP A 55 1.53 -22.62 -16.74
C ASP A 55 2.90 -21.92 -16.66
N GLY A 56 3.47 -21.87 -15.46
CA GLY A 56 4.74 -21.20 -15.22
C GLY A 56 5.95 -22.01 -15.62
N GLU A 57 5.82 -23.32 -15.89
CA GLU A 57 6.94 -24.21 -16.31
C GLU A 57 8.17 -24.13 -15.38
N GLY A 58 7.99 -23.79 -14.13
CA GLY A 58 9.06 -23.59 -13.15
C GLY A 58 9.70 -22.20 -13.19
N GLU A 59 9.14 -21.24 -13.93
CA GLU A 59 9.63 -19.87 -13.98
C GLU A 59 9.69 -19.26 -12.59
N ARG A 60 10.83 -18.67 -12.24
CA ARG A 60 10.99 -17.94 -10.99
C ARG A 60 10.23 -16.63 -11.03
N VAL A 61 9.51 -16.33 -9.96
CA VAL A 61 8.74 -15.09 -9.82
C VAL A 61 9.05 -14.43 -8.48
N LYS A 62 9.52 -13.18 -8.54
CA LYS A 62 9.66 -12.32 -7.36
C LYS A 62 8.30 -11.77 -6.97
N VAL A 63 7.79 -12.14 -5.79
CA VAL A 63 6.53 -11.62 -5.27
C VAL A 63 6.80 -10.54 -4.23
N ILE A 64 6.16 -9.39 -4.40
CA ILE A 64 6.22 -8.24 -3.50
C ILE A 64 4.81 -7.99 -2.95
N LEU A 65 4.71 -7.85 -1.64
CA LEU A 65 3.45 -7.43 -1.01
C LEU A 65 3.45 -5.91 -0.86
N LEU A 66 2.39 -5.24 -1.31
CA LEU A 66 2.17 -3.81 -1.08
C LEU A 66 0.95 -3.65 -0.17
N LEU A 67 1.21 -3.24 1.06
CA LEU A 67 0.23 -3.17 2.13
C LEU A 67 0.16 -1.75 2.71
N GLY A 68 -0.96 -1.42 3.35
CA GLY A 68 -1.10 -0.15 4.06
C GLY A 68 -2.50 0.44 3.99
N GLN A 69 -2.55 1.77 3.99
CA GLN A 69 -3.79 2.54 3.88
C GLN A 69 -3.82 3.40 2.61
N SER A 70 -4.59 4.48 2.58
CA SER A 70 -4.92 5.25 1.37
C SER A 70 -3.72 5.68 0.51
N ASN A 71 -2.58 6.03 1.10
CA ASN A 71 -1.36 6.33 0.34
C ASN A 71 -0.73 5.08 -0.32
N ALA A 72 -0.98 3.88 0.21
CA ALA A 72 -0.66 2.62 -0.45
C ALA A 72 -1.76 2.21 -1.44
N THR A 73 -3.04 2.49 -1.12
CA THR A 73 -4.19 2.28 -2.03
C THR A 73 -4.01 3.02 -3.35
N GLY A 74 -3.43 4.22 -3.29
CA GLY A 74 -3.16 5.02 -4.46
C GLY A 74 -4.25 6.05 -4.73
N CYS A 75 -4.14 7.15 -4.01
CA CYS A 75 -5.02 8.33 -4.14
C CYS A 75 -4.38 9.48 -4.91
N SER A 76 -3.21 9.26 -5.54
CA SER A 76 -2.57 10.25 -6.41
C SER A 76 -3.31 10.38 -7.74
N ILE A 77 -3.53 11.62 -8.21
CA ILE A 77 -4.40 11.89 -9.36
C ILE A 77 -3.60 11.85 -10.66
N THR A 78 -4.02 10.99 -11.59
CA THR A 78 -3.36 10.78 -12.89
C THR A 78 -3.31 12.05 -13.76
N GLU A 79 -4.35 12.90 -13.73
CA GLU A 79 -4.37 14.13 -14.52
C GLU A 79 -3.34 15.16 -14.03
N TYR A 80 -3.07 15.21 -12.71
CA TYR A 80 -1.99 16.06 -12.18
C TYR A 80 -0.63 15.53 -12.57
N LEU A 81 -0.41 14.21 -12.49
CA LEU A 81 0.83 13.62 -12.98
C LEU A 81 1.10 13.98 -14.43
N LYS A 82 0.09 13.85 -15.30
CA LYS A 82 0.17 14.19 -16.73
C LYS A 82 0.60 15.65 -16.97
N ASN A 83 0.19 16.57 -16.10
CA ASN A 83 0.51 17.99 -16.22
C ASN A 83 1.89 18.33 -15.64
N ASN A 84 2.53 17.42 -14.89
CA ASN A 84 3.76 17.65 -14.16
C ASN A 84 4.97 16.87 -14.68
N ILE A 85 4.81 16.01 -15.70
CA ILE A 85 5.89 15.24 -16.33
C ILE A 85 5.86 15.40 -17.85
N GLU A 86 6.94 14.97 -18.51
CA GLU A 86 7.04 14.97 -19.96
C GLU A 86 6.03 13.99 -20.58
N ALA A 87 5.47 14.34 -21.75
CA ALA A 87 4.46 13.53 -22.42
C ALA A 87 4.92 12.08 -22.71
N SER A 88 6.19 11.89 -23.07
CA SER A 88 6.79 10.57 -23.31
C SER A 88 6.88 9.73 -22.04
N GLU A 89 7.14 10.37 -20.91
CA GLU A 89 7.18 9.71 -19.61
C GLU A 89 5.77 9.30 -19.17
N PHE A 90 4.79 10.21 -19.32
CA PHE A 90 3.40 9.90 -19.05
C PHE A 90 2.87 8.75 -19.93
N GLU A 91 3.23 8.75 -21.22
CA GLU A 91 2.85 7.66 -22.15
C GLU A 91 3.45 6.32 -21.69
N ARG A 92 4.70 6.30 -21.20
CA ARG A 92 5.35 5.09 -20.67
C ARG A 92 4.59 4.53 -19.47
N TYR A 93 4.19 5.36 -18.50
CA TYR A 93 3.39 4.94 -17.34
C TYR A 93 1.97 4.49 -17.75
N SER A 94 1.35 5.17 -18.71
CA SER A 94 0.03 4.81 -19.23
C SER A 94 0.05 3.49 -20.00
N ASN A 95 1.12 3.23 -20.75
CA ASN A 95 1.33 1.96 -21.45
C ASN A 95 1.65 0.81 -20.49
N GLY A 96 2.15 1.13 -19.30
CA GLY A 96 2.44 0.19 -18.21
C GLY A 96 3.66 -0.70 -18.46
N PHE A 97 3.89 -1.63 -17.52
CA PHE A 97 5.10 -2.42 -17.40
C PHE A 97 4.80 -3.92 -17.54
N PRO A 98 4.97 -4.53 -18.72
CA PRO A 98 4.54 -5.92 -18.98
C PRO A 98 5.26 -6.99 -18.12
N SER A 99 6.49 -6.72 -17.66
CA SER A 99 7.25 -7.64 -16.77
C SER A 99 6.83 -7.55 -15.30
N VAL A 100 6.05 -6.51 -14.92
CA VAL A 100 5.56 -6.33 -13.55
C VAL A 100 4.04 -6.45 -13.54
N LEU A 101 3.57 -7.57 -13.01
CA LEU A 101 2.14 -7.83 -12.88
C LEU A 101 1.64 -7.45 -11.48
N ILE A 102 0.37 -7.12 -11.40
CA ILE A 102 -0.30 -6.80 -10.13
C ILE A 102 -1.62 -7.54 -10.01
N ASN A 103 -1.88 -8.06 -8.80
CA ASN A 103 -3.21 -8.45 -8.36
C ASN A 103 -3.53 -7.61 -7.13
N TYR A 104 -4.71 -7.02 -7.07
CA TYR A 104 -5.05 -6.11 -5.99
C TYR A 104 -6.49 -6.27 -5.49
N CYS A 105 -6.64 -6.03 -4.18
CA CYS A 105 -7.90 -5.83 -3.50
C CYS A 105 -7.77 -4.63 -2.57
N LEU A 106 -8.52 -3.57 -2.85
CA LEU A 106 -8.45 -2.28 -2.17
C LEU A 106 -9.79 -2.01 -1.47
N ASP A 107 -9.72 -1.52 -0.22
CA ASP A 107 -10.86 -1.05 0.55
C ASP A 107 -12.04 -2.05 0.56
N ASP A 108 -11.74 -3.28 0.98
CA ASP A 108 -12.69 -4.39 1.09
C ASP A 108 -13.49 -4.66 -0.22
N HIS A 109 -12.76 -4.82 -1.33
CA HIS A 109 -13.28 -5.04 -2.68
C HIS A 109 -13.94 -3.83 -3.35
N ASN A 110 -13.81 -2.62 -2.81
CA ASN A 110 -14.29 -1.41 -3.49
C ASN A 110 -13.60 -1.19 -4.85
N ALA A 111 -12.29 -1.50 -4.92
CA ALA A 111 -11.58 -1.63 -6.19
C ALA A 111 -10.73 -2.92 -6.18
N THR A 112 -10.78 -3.70 -7.26
CA THR A 112 -10.11 -5.00 -7.33
C THR A 112 -9.78 -5.37 -8.76
N SER A 113 -8.72 -6.17 -8.94
CA SER A 113 -8.39 -6.81 -10.22
C SER A 113 -9.30 -8.01 -10.54
N ASN A 114 -10.32 -8.32 -9.71
CA ASN A 114 -11.15 -9.50 -9.81
C ASN A 114 -10.34 -10.81 -9.85
N GLY A 115 -9.23 -10.86 -9.13
CA GLY A 115 -8.32 -11.99 -9.09
C GLY A 115 -7.33 -12.07 -10.25
N GLU A 116 -7.49 -11.28 -11.29
CA GLU A 116 -6.60 -11.29 -12.45
C GLU A 116 -5.24 -10.64 -12.15
N PHE A 117 -4.23 -11.05 -12.90
CA PHE A 117 -2.91 -10.46 -12.88
C PHE A 117 -2.74 -9.52 -14.08
N TRP A 118 -2.84 -8.22 -13.84
CA TRP A 118 -2.70 -7.20 -14.88
C TRP A 118 -1.28 -6.63 -14.88
N LYS A 119 -0.83 -6.08 -16.01
CA LYS A 119 0.37 -5.25 -16.00
C LYS A 119 0.13 -4.01 -15.14
N VAL A 120 1.14 -3.58 -14.42
CA VAL A 120 1.05 -2.32 -13.66
C VAL A 120 1.00 -1.14 -14.62
N ASP A 121 0.03 -0.26 -14.44
CA ASP A 121 -0.12 1.02 -15.13
C ASP A 121 -0.85 2.05 -14.24
N LEU A 122 -1.21 3.20 -14.80
CA LEU A 122 -1.87 4.30 -14.08
C LEU A 122 -3.33 4.03 -13.67
N THR A 123 -3.84 2.80 -13.78
CA THR A 123 -5.23 2.45 -13.47
C THR A 123 -5.39 1.57 -12.22
N CYS A 124 -4.29 1.29 -11.50
CA CYS A 124 -4.27 0.37 -10.35
C CYS A 124 -4.49 1.07 -9.00
N GLY A 125 -5.02 2.29 -8.96
CA GLY A 125 -5.32 3.07 -7.76
C GLY A 125 -6.72 2.88 -7.21
N ALA A 126 -7.11 3.74 -6.27
CA ALA A 126 -8.37 3.68 -5.52
C ALA A 126 -9.64 3.72 -6.39
N ALA A 127 -9.56 4.40 -7.54
CA ALA A 127 -10.64 4.54 -8.51
C ALA A 127 -10.07 4.93 -9.88
N ASN A 128 -10.94 4.99 -10.90
CA ASN A 128 -10.55 5.49 -12.21
C ASN A 128 -9.98 6.93 -12.13
N GLY A 129 -8.81 7.14 -12.70
CA GLY A 129 -8.09 8.41 -12.65
C GLY A 129 -7.16 8.57 -11.43
N PHE A 130 -7.02 7.52 -10.64
CA PHE A 130 -6.08 7.46 -9.53
C PHE A 130 -5.02 6.36 -9.75
N PHE A 131 -3.84 6.58 -9.21
CA PHE A 131 -2.74 5.61 -9.19
C PHE A 131 -2.04 5.63 -7.83
N GLY A 132 -1.25 4.61 -7.56
CA GLY A 132 -0.50 4.48 -6.33
C GLY A 132 0.99 4.21 -6.55
N PRO A 133 1.71 3.88 -5.47
CA PRO A 133 3.14 3.65 -5.50
C PRO A 133 3.55 2.47 -6.39
N GLU A 134 2.65 1.54 -6.71
CA GLU A 134 2.94 0.41 -7.61
C GLU A 134 3.49 0.85 -8.96
N VAL A 135 3.10 2.03 -9.47
CA VAL A 135 3.59 2.56 -10.76
C VAL A 135 5.08 2.89 -10.69
N GLY A 136 5.50 3.62 -9.67
CA GLY A 136 6.92 3.92 -9.44
C GLY A 136 7.72 2.67 -9.09
N MET A 137 7.14 1.72 -8.35
CA MET A 137 7.78 0.42 -8.09
C MET A 137 8.05 -0.31 -9.40
N ALA A 138 7.05 -0.43 -10.27
CA ALA A 138 7.16 -1.12 -11.55
C ALA A 138 8.18 -0.47 -12.48
N ASP A 139 8.28 0.85 -12.49
CA ASP A 139 9.27 1.59 -13.27
C ASP A 139 10.72 1.19 -12.89
N VAL A 140 11.01 1.22 -11.61
CA VAL A 140 12.34 0.87 -11.08
C VAL A 140 12.62 -0.63 -11.25
N LEU A 141 11.67 -1.48 -10.92
CA LEU A 141 11.85 -2.93 -10.92
C LEU A 141 11.96 -3.50 -12.34
N SER A 142 11.16 -3.02 -13.30
CA SER A 142 11.26 -3.46 -14.71
C SER A 142 12.58 -3.07 -15.35
N SER A 143 13.18 -1.97 -14.89
CA SER A 143 14.49 -1.51 -15.37
C SER A 143 15.64 -2.32 -14.75
N ALA A 144 15.53 -2.70 -13.48
CA ALA A 144 16.54 -3.47 -12.77
C ALA A 144 16.53 -4.97 -13.14
N TYR A 145 15.34 -5.51 -13.41
CA TYR A 145 15.12 -6.93 -13.71
C TYR A 145 14.36 -7.11 -15.03
N PRO A 146 14.96 -6.73 -16.18
CA PRO A 146 14.25 -6.69 -17.47
C PRO A 146 13.79 -8.07 -17.96
N ASP A 147 14.49 -9.12 -17.55
CA ASP A 147 14.24 -10.51 -17.98
C ASP A 147 13.50 -11.33 -16.91
N GLU A 148 13.08 -10.70 -15.80
CA GLU A 148 12.42 -11.40 -14.71
C GLU A 148 10.94 -11.01 -14.61
N LYS A 149 10.11 -11.96 -14.19
CA LYS A 149 8.71 -11.69 -13.86
C LYS A 149 8.59 -11.29 -12.39
N ILE A 150 7.94 -10.15 -12.16
CA ILE A 150 7.66 -9.63 -10.83
C ILE A 150 6.15 -9.55 -10.65
N ILE A 151 5.67 -9.95 -9.49
CA ILE A 151 4.25 -9.86 -9.14
C ILE A 151 4.10 -9.03 -7.88
N ILE A 152 3.28 -8.00 -7.95
CA ILE A 152 2.83 -7.22 -6.79
C ILE A 152 1.48 -7.77 -6.34
N LEU A 153 1.38 -8.25 -5.10
CA LEU A 153 0.12 -8.53 -4.44
C LEU A 153 -0.21 -7.34 -3.53
N LYS A 154 -1.20 -6.54 -3.92
CA LYS A 154 -1.55 -5.30 -3.25
C LYS A 154 -2.86 -5.45 -2.48
N TYR A 155 -2.79 -5.29 -1.15
CA TYR A 155 -3.94 -5.31 -0.25
C TYR A 155 -3.89 -4.14 0.70
N THR A 156 -4.86 -3.24 0.60
CA THR A 156 -4.84 -1.96 1.34
C THR A 156 -6.22 -1.59 1.87
N MET A 157 -6.24 -0.89 3.00
CA MET A 157 -7.45 -0.46 3.68
C MET A 157 -7.34 1.00 4.12
N SER A 158 -7.98 1.90 3.37
CA SER A 158 -7.95 3.35 3.60
C SER A 158 -8.63 3.74 4.91
N GLY A 159 -7.98 4.59 5.71
CA GLY A 159 -8.55 5.12 6.95
C GLY A 159 -8.52 4.16 8.15
N TYR A 160 -7.98 2.96 8.01
CA TYR A 160 -7.93 1.98 9.09
C TYR A 160 -6.60 1.99 9.85
N THR A 161 -6.66 1.73 11.15
CA THR A 161 -5.52 1.75 12.07
C THR A 161 -4.79 0.42 12.12
N LEU A 162 -3.49 0.48 12.42
CA LEU A 162 -2.72 -0.71 12.80
C LEU A 162 -3.24 -1.26 14.13
N HIS A 163 -3.52 -0.38 15.11
CA HIS A 163 -3.84 -0.74 16.49
C HIS A 163 -5.15 -1.54 16.63
N TYR A 164 -6.23 -1.12 15.94
CA TYR A 164 -7.57 -1.70 16.15
C TYR A 164 -8.05 -2.62 15.04
N HIS A 165 -7.49 -2.51 13.82
CA HIS A 165 -8.07 -3.13 12.64
C HIS A 165 -7.16 -4.15 11.96
N TRP A 166 -5.89 -3.78 11.70
CA TRP A 166 -4.89 -4.76 11.29
C TRP A 166 -4.53 -5.68 12.45
N LEU A 167 -4.40 -5.11 13.65
CA LEU A 167 -4.36 -5.86 14.90
C LEU A 167 -5.62 -5.56 15.71
N SER A 168 -5.85 -6.34 16.77
CA SER A 168 -6.89 -6.13 17.75
C SER A 168 -6.38 -6.60 19.11
N GLY A 169 -6.06 -5.64 20.01
CA GLY A 169 -5.44 -5.97 21.29
C GLY A 169 -4.08 -6.68 21.17
N GLY A 170 -3.30 -6.36 20.15
CA GLY A 170 -2.01 -6.99 19.88
C GLY A 170 -2.08 -8.32 19.10
N GLU A 171 -3.28 -8.88 18.90
CA GLU A 171 -3.52 -10.10 18.13
C GLU A 171 -3.89 -9.77 16.68
N ARG A 172 -3.97 -10.78 15.80
CA ARG A 172 -4.38 -10.63 14.39
C ARG A 172 -5.80 -10.12 14.28
N GLY A 173 -5.96 -8.90 13.75
CA GLY A 173 -7.25 -8.27 13.53
C GLY A 173 -7.98 -8.74 12.28
N ALA A 174 -9.15 -8.17 12.02
CA ALA A 174 -9.99 -8.57 10.88
C ALA A 174 -9.30 -8.31 9.53
N ILE A 175 -8.66 -7.13 9.37
CA ILE A 175 -7.94 -6.78 8.14
C ILE A 175 -6.74 -7.70 7.93
N TYR A 176 -5.97 -7.99 8.97
CA TYR A 176 -4.85 -8.93 8.90
C TYR A 176 -5.29 -10.31 8.39
N ASN A 177 -6.36 -10.85 8.97
CA ASN A 177 -6.86 -12.17 8.60
C ASN A 177 -7.38 -12.22 7.16
N ALA A 178 -8.04 -11.16 6.70
CA ALA A 178 -8.49 -11.05 5.31
C ALA A 178 -7.30 -10.91 4.35
N PHE A 179 -6.32 -10.08 4.68
CA PHE A 179 -5.07 -9.98 3.92
C PHE A 179 -4.35 -11.34 3.84
N LEU A 180 -4.21 -12.05 4.95
CA LEU A 180 -3.55 -13.36 4.95
C LEU A 180 -4.26 -14.34 4.01
N LYS A 181 -5.60 -14.34 4.04
CA LYS A 181 -6.40 -15.15 3.10
C LYS A 181 -6.18 -14.74 1.65
N PHE A 182 -6.10 -13.44 1.34
CA PHE A 182 -5.75 -12.91 0.03
C PHE A 182 -4.38 -13.40 -0.43
N ALA A 183 -3.34 -13.18 0.38
CA ALA A 183 -1.97 -13.57 0.07
C ALA A 183 -1.85 -15.10 -0.15
N GLU A 184 -2.43 -15.91 0.74
CA GLU A 184 -2.41 -17.37 0.61
C GLU A 184 -3.15 -17.85 -0.65
N THR A 185 -4.27 -17.23 -1.00
CA THR A 185 -5.05 -17.58 -2.18
C THR A 185 -4.20 -17.44 -3.43
N TYR A 186 -3.55 -16.30 -3.62
CA TYR A 186 -2.77 -16.04 -4.84
C TYR A 186 -1.40 -16.68 -4.86
N MET A 187 -0.74 -16.81 -3.71
CA MET A 187 0.50 -17.60 -3.62
C MET A 187 0.26 -19.07 -3.95
N ASN A 188 -0.78 -19.67 -3.40
CA ASN A 188 -1.14 -21.07 -3.72
C ASN A 188 -1.56 -21.23 -5.18
N TYR A 189 -2.24 -20.24 -5.76
CA TYR A 189 -2.58 -20.24 -7.18
C TYR A 189 -1.33 -20.23 -8.06
N LEU A 190 -0.38 -19.33 -7.79
CA LEU A 190 0.89 -19.23 -8.54
C LEU A 190 1.69 -20.54 -8.47
N ILE A 191 1.83 -21.10 -7.27
CA ILE A 191 2.51 -22.40 -7.07
C ILE A 191 1.75 -23.53 -7.78
N GLY A 192 0.42 -23.53 -7.71
CA GLY A 192 -0.42 -24.50 -8.41
C GLY A 192 -0.35 -24.38 -9.93
N LYS A 193 0.00 -23.21 -10.46
CA LYS A 193 0.32 -22.95 -11.86
C LYS A 193 1.79 -23.20 -12.21
N ASN A 194 2.50 -23.90 -11.34
CA ASN A 194 3.90 -24.30 -11.55
C ASN A 194 4.91 -23.15 -11.66
N TYR A 195 4.62 -21.99 -11.03
CA TYR A 195 5.60 -20.92 -10.82
C TYR A 195 6.45 -21.20 -9.57
N ASP A 196 7.76 -20.92 -9.61
CA ASP A 196 8.59 -20.79 -8.41
C ASP A 196 8.43 -19.39 -7.82
N ALA A 197 7.28 -19.16 -7.21
CA ALA A 197 6.88 -17.87 -6.65
C ALA A 197 7.32 -17.75 -5.19
N LYS A 198 8.09 -16.70 -4.88
CA LYS A 198 8.59 -16.42 -3.52
C LYS A 198 8.36 -14.97 -3.12
N ILE A 199 7.95 -14.75 -1.88
CA ILE A 199 7.78 -13.42 -1.30
C ILE A 199 9.13 -12.92 -0.79
N GLY A 200 9.68 -11.90 -1.45
CA GLY A 200 10.96 -11.29 -1.08
C GLY A 200 10.81 -10.07 -0.18
N ALA A 201 9.78 -9.26 -0.38
CA ALA A 201 9.59 -8.03 0.38
C ALA A 201 8.12 -7.71 0.64
N ILE A 202 7.90 -6.99 1.74
CA ILE A 202 6.64 -6.34 2.10
C ILE A 202 6.92 -4.84 2.15
N CYS A 203 6.19 -4.07 1.34
CA CYS A 203 6.17 -2.62 1.37
C CYS A 203 4.99 -2.15 2.20
N TRP A 204 5.24 -1.33 3.22
CA TRP A 204 4.25 -0.85 4.16
C TRP A 204 4.15 0.68 4.12
N MET A 205 2.95 1.20 3.83
CA MET A 205 2.64 2.62 3.89
C MET A 205 1.35 2.80 4.68
N GLN A 206 1.49 3.06 5.98
CA GLN A 206 0.40 3.24 6.93
C GLN A 206 0.95 3.99 8.17
N GLY A 207 0.09 4.57 8.96
CA GLY A 207 0.38 5.24 10.22
C GLY A 207 -0.47 6.50 10.41
N GLU A 208 -0.98 7.09 9.33
CA GLU A 208 -1.76 8.31 9.37
C GLU A 208 -3.05 8.17 10.19
N SER A 209 -3.65 6.97 10.20
CA SER A 209 -4.84 6.67 11.02
C SER A 209 -4.52 6.38 12.49
N ASP A 210 -3.24 6.24 12.85
CA ASP A 210 -2.77 5.98 14.21
C ASP A 210 -2.21 7.22 14.91
N THR A 211 -2.48 8.43 14.40
CA THR A 211 -1.94 9.71 14.89
C THR A 211 -2.65 10.29 16.13
N THR A 212 -3.49 9.54 16.85
CA THR A 212 -3.90 9.91 18.19
C THR A 212 -2.78 9.56 19.20
N GLU A 213 -2.67 10.33 20.28
CA GLU A 213 -1.64 10.13 21.32
C GLU A 213 -1.58 8.67 21.80
N PHE A 214 -2.72 8.08 22.09
CA PHE A 214 -2.80 6.69 22.54
C PHE A 214 -2.26 5.70 21.50
N LYS A 215 -2.70 5.78 20.25
CA LYS A 215 -2.30 4.84 19.21
C LYS A 215 -0.84 5.03 18.80
N ALA A 216 -0.37 6.27 18.74
CA ALA A 216 1.03 6.57 18.44
C ALA A 216 1.97 5.98 19.48
N ALA A 217 1.65 6.12 20.78
CA ALA A 217 2.44 5.53 21.86
C ALA A 217 2.55 3.99 21.80
N HIS A 218 1.60 3.31 21.14
CA HIS A 218 1.62 1.85 20.98
C HIS A 218 2.12 1.39 19.59
N TYR A 219 2.47 2.32 18.69
CA TYR A 219 2.76 1.99 17.31
C TYR A 219 3.96 1.04 17.16
N TYR A 220 5.04 1.26 17.92
CA TYR A 220 6.23 0.40 17.91
C TYR A 220 5.91 -1.05 18.27
N ASP A 221 5.18 -1.27 19.36
CA ASP A 221 4.82 -2.61 19.84
C ASP A 221 3.87 -3.31 18.86
N ASN A 222 2.90 -2.57 18.34
CA ASN A 222 1.97 -3.07 17.33
C ASN A 222 2.70 -3.45 16.04
N GLN A 223 3.60 -2.63 15.54
CA GLN A 223 4.37 -2.93 14.34
C GLN A 223 5.28 -4.14 14.55
N THR A 224 5.88 -4.27 15.72
CA THR A 224 6.70 -5.43 16.09
C THR A 224 5.88 -6.72 16.05
N ALA A 225 4.70 -6.73 16.65
CA ALA A 225 3.78 -7.87 16.63
C ALA A 225 3.31 -8.17 15.18
N PHE A 226 2.90 -7.15 14.45
CA PHE A 226 2.41 -7.26 13.08
C PHE A 226 3.44 -7.90 12.15
N VAL A 227 4.68 -7.41 12.15
CA VAL A 227 5.74 -7.96 11.28
C VAL A 227 6.15 -9.36 11.72
N SER A 228 6.13 -9.66 13.02
CA SER A 228 6.37 -11.01 13.53
C SER A 228 5.32 -11.99 12.99
N TYR A 229 4.04 -11.62 13.02
CA TYR A 229 2.96 -12.42 12.45
C TYR A 229 3.12 -12.60 10.94
N LEU A 230 3.40 -11.54 10.20
CA LEU A 230 3.62 -11.61 8.74
C LEU A 230 4.71 -12.61 8.38
N ARG A 231 5.87 -12.53 9.03
CA ARG A 231 6.99 -13.42 8.76
C ARG A 231 6.70 -14.88 9.16
N SER A 232 5.99 -15.07 10.26
CA SER A 232 5.58 -16.42 10.71
C SER A 232 4.59 -17.06 9.75
N ASP A 233 3.49 -16.37 9.46
CA ASP A 233 2.37 -16.91 8.69
C ASP A 233 2.72 -17.12 7.20
N LEU A 234 3.57 -16.25 6.66
CA LEU A 234 4.02 -16.31 5.26
C LEU A 234 5.34 -17.08 5.07
N SER A 235 5.91 -17.67 6.12
CA SER A 235 7.22 -18.34 6.09
C SER A 235 7.35 -19.39 5.00
N LYS A 236 6.30 -20.15 4.71
CA LYS A 236 6.28 -21.19 3.66
C LYS A 236 6.45 -20.63 2.23
N TYR A 237 6.16 -19.33 2.05
CA TYR A 237 6.28 -18.64 0.76
C TYR A 237 7.52 -17.72 0.71
N ALA A 238 8.27 -17.64 1.80
CA ALA A 238 9.39 -16.72 1.90
C ALA A 238 10.49 -17.03 0.90
N GLU A 239 11.14 -15.97 0.42
CA GLU A 239 12.40 -16.06 -0.31
C GLU A 239 13.51 -16.62 0.59
N ASN A 240 14.55 -17.21 -0.01
CA ASN A 240 15.75 -17.59 0.72
C ASN A 240 16.33 -16.35 1.43
N GLY A 241 16.65 -16.48 2.71
CA GLY A 241 17.06 -15.34 3.55
C GLY A 241 15.90 -14.55 4.16
N GLY A 242 14.64 -14.97 3.92
CA GLY A 242 13.45 -14.41 4.59
C GLY A 242 12.78 -13.25 3.85
N ILE A 243 11.80 -12.62 4.49
CA ILE A 243 11.00 -11.53 3.94
C ILE A 243 11.47 -10.20 4.52
N TYR A 244 11.93 -9.29 3.65
CA TYR A 244 12.25 -7.92 4.05
C TYR A 244 10.97 -7.12 4.29
N PHE A 245 11.01 -6.25 5.30
CA PHE A 245 9.94 -5.30 5.59
C PHE A 245 10.45 -3.89 5.30
N ILE A 246 9.85 -3.23 4.32
CA ILE A 246 10.23 -1.91 3.83
C ILE A 246 9.14 -0.93 4.21
N ASP A 247 9.44 -0.03 5.12
CA ASP A 247 8.49 0.83 5.80
C ASP A 247 8.70 2.29 5.43
N ALA A 248 7.67 2.91 4.87
CA ALA A 248 7.66 4.33 4.56
C ALA A 248 7.16 5.14 5.75
N GLY A 249 7.89 6.19 6.13
CA GLY A 249 7.39 7.17 7.10
C GLY A 249 6.12 7.86 6.61
N ILE A 250 5.29 8.35 7.52
CA ILE A 250 4.13 9.18 7.18
C ILE A 250 4.52 10.66 7.03
N SER A 251 3.66 11.43 6.36
CA SER A 251 3.88 12.86 6.11
C SER A 251 3.77 13.71 7.39
N ASN A 252 4.33 14.92 7.34
CA ASN A 252 4.17 15.95 8.36
C ASN A 252 3.00 16.89 8.05
N SER A 253 1.96 16.40 7.39
CA SER A 253 0.78 17.20 7.07
C SER A 253 -0.01 17.56 8.33
N PRO A 254 -0.85 18.61 8.27
CA PRO A 254 -1.79 18.91 9.36
C PRO A 254 -2.72 17.75 9.71
N TYR A 255 -2.98 16.84 8.76
CA TYR A 255 -3.77 15.64 8.99
C TYR A 255 -3.08 14.65 9.94
N CYS A 256 -1.75 14.61 9.95
CA CYS A 256 -0.93 13.71 10.76
C CYS A 256 -0.42 14.34 12.08
N GLU A 257 -0.68 15.64 12.27
CA GLU A 257 -0.32 16.34 13.52
C GLU A 257 -1.21 15.92 14.69
N PRO A 258 -0.71 15.93 15.94
CA PRO A 258 0.71 16.21 16.28
C PRO A 258 1.60 14.97 16.31
N SER A 259 1.07 13.77 16.07
CA SER A 259 1.73 12.49 16.43
C SER A 259 2.57 11.87 15.31
N TYR A 260 2.69 12.51 14.13
CA TYR A 260 3.56 11.95 13.05
C TYR A 260 5.03 11.75 13.49
N PRO A 261 5.63 12.60 14.33
CA PRO A 261 7.01 12.38 14.75
C PRO A 261 7.17 11.10 15.57
N GLU A 262 6.20 10.81 16.45
CA GLU A 262 6.21 9.62 17.29
C GLU A 262 6.04 8.34 16.46
N ILE A 263 5.11 8.35 15.50
CA ILE A 263 4.93 7.25 14.54
C ILE A 263 6.20 7.01 13.72
N ASN A 264 6.78 8.06 13.15
CA ASN A 264 7.98 7.95 12.33
C ASN A 264 9.20 7.48 13.14
N GLU A 265 9.32 7.91 14.39
CA GLU A 265 10.38 7.43 15.29
C GLU A 265 10.17 5.94 15.65
N ALA A 266 8.92 5.51 15.90
CA ALA A 266 8.60 4.11 16.13
C ALA A 266 9.01 3.21 14.96
N LYS A 267 8.69 3.63 13.73
CA LYS A 267 9.09 2.94 12.49
C LYS A 267 10.61 2.85 12.34
N LYS A 268 11.30 3.95 12.61
CA LYS A 268 12.77 4.03 12.57
C LYS A 268 13.40 3.10 13.60
N LEU A 269 12.98 3.17 14.86
CA LEU A 269 13.46 2.28 15.93
C LEU A 269 13.22 0.80 15.59
N PHE A 270 12.07 0.47 14.99
CA PHE A 270 11.80 -0.87 14.54
C PHE A 270 12.78 -1.31 13.44
N SER A 271 13.16 -0.42 12.52
CA SER A 271 14.13 -0.76 11.47
C SER A 271 15.52 -1.11 12.02
N GLU A 272 15.90 -0.57 13.17
CA GLU A 272 17.18 -0.84 13.84
C GLU A 272 17.28 -2.24 14.47
N GLN A 273 16.14 -2.95 14.61
CA GLN A 273 16.10 -4.28 15.24
C GLN A 273 16.63 -5.40 14.35
N SER A 274 16.68 -5.19 13.03
CA SER A 274 17.12 -6.21 12.08
C SER A 274 17.52 -5.58 10.75
N PRO A 275 18.56 -6.09 10.07
CA PRO A 275 18.90 -5.65 8.72
C PRO A 275 17.81 -5.98 7.68
N MET A 276 16.84 -6.83 8.04
CA MET A 276 15.67 -7.13 7.19
C MET A 276 14.53 -6.12 7.36
N ASN A 277 14.67 -5.15 8.27
CA ASN A 277 13.73 -4.05 8.44
C ASN A 277 14.36 -2.79 7.85
N ILE A 278 13.70 -2.19 6.88
CA ILE A 278 14.17 -0.98 6.21
C ILE A 278 13.15 0.12 6.49
N TYR A 279 13.61 1.27 6.91
CA TYR A 279 12.77 2.48 7.04
C TYR A 279 13.33 3.57 6.15
N PHE A 280 12.46 4.33 5.53
CA PHE A 280 12.83 5.58 4.87
C PHE A 280 11.84 6.70 5.21
N SER A 281 12.40 7.90 5.42
CA SER A 281 11.64 9.10 5.72
C SER A 281 11.08 9.69 4.43
N THR A 282 9.76 9.76 4.31
CA THR A 282 9.09 10.43 3.19
C THR A 282 9.28 11.95 3.26
N ILE A 283 9.42 12.50 4.47
CA ILE A 283 9.71 13.91 4.73
C ILE A 283 11.09 14.26 4.20
N ASP A 284 12.14 13.54 4.60
CA ASP A 284 13.51 13.79 4.15
C ASP A 284 13.67 13.53 2.65
N ALA A 285 12.90 12.61 2.10
CA ALA A 285 12.81 12.39 0.66
C ALA A 285 12.08 13.54 -0.06
N GLY A 286 11.45 14.47 0.65
CA GLY A 286 10.77 15.63 0.09
C GLY A 286 9.43 15.30 -0.59
N LEU A 287 8.72 14.27 -0.12
CA LEU A 287 7.37 13.99 -0.58
C LEU A 287 6.41 15.06 -0.01
N THR A 288 5.44 15.47 -0.81
CA THR A 288 4.52 16.55 -0.48
C THR A 288 3.06 16.11 -0.61
N VAL A 289 2.18 16.78 0.16
CA VAL A 289 0.72 16.56 0.20
C VAL A 289 -0.05 17.89 0.07
N HIS A 290 0.61 18.98 -0.32
CA HIS A 290 0.06 20.33 -0.22
C HIS A 290 0.02 21.09 -1.54
N LYS A 291 0.26 20.43 -2.67
CA LYS A 291 0.32 21.06 -3.98
C LYS A 291 -0.91 20.77 -4.84
N GLU A 292 -1.60 19.67 -4.57
CA GLU A 292 -2.68 19.19 -5.42
C GLU A 292 -3.94 18.88 -4.61
N PRO A 293 -5.14 19.42 -5.05
CA PRO A 293 -5.33 20.45 -6.07
C PRO A 293 -4.78 21.81 -5.66
N GLU A 294 -4.35 22.63 -6.66
CA GLU A 294 -3.89 23.99 -6.37
C GLU A 294 -4.99 24.81 -5.70
N GLY A 295 -4.64 25.45 -4.58
CA GLY A 295 -5.54 26.30 -3.80
C GLY A 295 -6.42 25.58 -2.78
N ASP A 296 -6.62 24.28 -2.90
CA ASP A 296 -7.38 23.45 -1.94
C ASP A 296 -6.78 22.03 -1.84
N PRO A 297 -5.57 21.88 -1.33
CA PRO A 297 -4.84 20.62 -1.36
C PRO A 297 -5.48 19.54 -0.48
N ASP A 298 -5.35 18.30 -0.95
CA ASP A 298 -5.69 17.12 -0.17
C ASP A 298 -4.55 16.79 0.80
N TRP A 299 -4.65 17.32 2.02
CA TRP A 299 -3.63 17.13 3.05
C TRP A 299 -3.45 15.68 3.53
N GLY A 300 -4.34 14.77 3.17
CA GLY A 300 -4.28 13.35 3.56
C GLY A 300 -3.46 12.50 2.60
N HIS A 301 -3.31 12.92 1.34
CA HIS A 301 -2.73 12.10 0.30
C HIS A 301 -1.55 12.78 -0.42
N TYR A 302 -0.59 11.97 -0.86
CA TYR A 302 0.56 12.47 -1.59
C TYR A 302 0.17 13.06 -2.94
N ASP A 303 0.73 14.24 -3.27
CA ASP A 303 0.69 14.83 -4.60
C ASP A 303 1.18 13.84 -5.65
N SER A 304 0.76 13.96 -6.91
CA SER A 304 0.99 12.97 -7.96
C SER A 304 2.47 12.60 -8.16
N LEU A 305 3.37 13.59 -8.20
CA LEU A 305 4.82 13.35 -8.26
C LEU A 305 5.36 12.67 -7.01
N SER A 306 4.77 12.95 -5.85
CA SER A 306 5.17 12.36 -4.58
C SER A 306 4.69 10.92 -4.46
N GLY A 307 3.49 10.60 -4.93
CA GLY A 307 2.99 9.22 -5.00
C GLY A 307 3.83 8.35 -5.93
N LEU A 308 4.22 8.89 -7.10
CA LEU A 308 5.15 8.21 -8.00
C LEU A 308 6.53 8.01 -7.35
N LYS A 309 7.07 9.05 -6.70
CA LYS A 309 8.36 8.98 -5.99
C LYS A 309 8.35 8.00 -4.82
N LEU A 310 7.24 7.89 -4.08
CA LEU A 310 7.04 6.87 -3.05
C LEU A 310 7.27 5.46 -3.63
N GLY A 311 6.69 5.21 -4.79
CA GLY A 311 6.90 3.96 -5.52
C GLY A 311 8.35 3.73 -5.94
N HIS A 312 9.02 4.76 -6.48
CA HIS A 312 10.45 4.67 -6.83
C HIS A 312 11.31 4.32 -5.61
N LEU A 313 11.04 4.91 -4.44
CA LEU A 313 11.77 4.60 -3.21
C LEU A 313 11.53 3.15 -2.79
N PHE A 314 10.30 2.68 -2.78
CA PHE A 314 10.03 1.26 -2.53
C PHE A 314 10.78 0.35 -3.50
N GLY A 315 10.74 0.64 -4.80
CA GLY A 315 11.47 -0.12 -5.83
C GLY A 315 12.98 -0.18 -5.56
N GLN A 316 13.60 0.94 -5.20
CA GLN A 316 15.03 1.00 -4.86
C GLN A 316 15.37 0.14 -3.64
N TYR A 317 14.57 0.19 -2.58
CA TYR A 317 14.80 -0.63 -1.38
C TYR A 317 14.48 -2.11 -1.60
N ILE A 318 13.56 -2.45 -2.50
CA ILE A 318 13.35 -3.83 -2.95
C ILE A 318 14.62 -4.35 -3.63
N ILE A 319 15.21 -3.61 -4.57
CA ILE A 319 16.48 -3.99 -5.22
C ILE A 319 17.56 -4.18 -4.17
N GLN A 320 17.77 -3.22 -3.27
CA GLN A 320 18.74 -3.34 -2.18
C GLN A 320 18.52 -4.61 -1.34
N SER A 321 17.27 -5.01 -1.12
CA SER A 321 16.95 -6.22 -0.36
C SER A 321 17.37 -7.50 -1.08
N TYR A 322 17.25 -7.54 -2.41
CA TYR A 322 17.72 -8.67 -3.22
C TYR A 322 19.24 -8.68 -3.34
N ASP A 323 19.88 -7.52 -3.57
CA ASP A 323 21.35 -7.39 -3.59
C ASP A 323 21.98 -7.87 -2.27
N SER A 324 21.33 -7.60 -1.14
CA SER A 324 21.78 -8.03 0.19
C SER A 324 21.72 -9.55 0.38
N ARG A 325 20.98 -10.28 -0.46
CA ARG A 325 20.96 -11.75 -0.51
C ARG A 325 21.99 -12.32 -1.46
N GLY A 326 22.61 -11.49 -2.32
CA GLY A 326 23.50 -11.91 -3.39
C GLY A 326 22.76 -12.42 -4.64
N GLU A 327 21.57 -11.89 -4.87
CA GLU A 327 20.70 -12.24 -6.01
C GLU A 327 20.63 -11.11 -7.04
#